data_21f68dca250ebe0ef507590701f64da1
#
_entry.id   21f68dca250ebe0ef507590701f64da1
#
_cell.length_a   1.000
_cell.length_b   1.000
_cell.length_c   1.000
_cell.angle_alpha   90.00
_cell.angle_beta   90.00
_cell.angle_gamma   90.00
#
_symmetry.space_group_name_H-M   'P 1'
#
loop_
_entity.id
_entity.type
_entity.pdbx_description
1 polymer ?
#
loop_
_entity_poly.entity_id
_entity_poly.type
_entity_poly.pdbx_seq_one_letter_code
_entity_poly.pdbx_strand_id
1 'polypeptide(L)'
;MPVLTGESPTVHLDLPETWVRVPLAAHGDRPGQRHLLALWCGGPPPDALVGRLVRQSRAAHRDGLSFAAVLLATVDGTPLGLDRVSLTAALTVGFRPLPGASDPRVAAEALLRVRRASAGPATRAELVGLERDPERPAVLVQESVTAARCEVLWLVPGTDRLAGIAATSQDRALAPALARVALAAAASLALS
;
A
#
# COMPACT_ATOMS: atom_id res chain seq x y z
N MET A 1 -9.80 -2.98 -27.90
CA MET A 1 -9.39 -3.19 -26.50
C MET A 1 -7.87 -2.99 -26.43
N PRO A 2 -7.34 -2.03 -25.68
CA PRO A 2 -5.89 -1.90 -25.53
C PRO A 2 -5.37 -3.09 -24.72
N VAL A 3 -4.56 -3.90 -25.33
CA VAL A 3 -3.73 -4.90 -24.65
C VAL A 3 -2.69 -4.11 -23.88
N LEU A 4 -2.81 -4.08 -22.54
CA LEU A 4 -1.79 -3.50 -21.67
C LEU A 4 -0.55 -4.39 -21.78
N THR A 5 0.35 -4.04 -22.70
CA THR A 5 1.67 -4.59 -22.83
C THR A 5 2.49 -4.21 -21.60
N GLY A 6 2.85 -5.20 -20.80
CA GLY A 6 4.04 -5.33 -19.94
C GLY A 6 4.48 -4.24 -18.98
N GLU A 7 4.00 -3.00 -19.08
CA GLU A 7 4.37 -1.91 -18.17
C GLU A 7 3.38 -1.85 -17.01
N SER A 8 3.91 -1.75 -15.80
CA SER A 8 3.10 -1.52 -14.61
C SER A 8 2.45 -0.15 -14.73
N PRO A 9 1.12 -0.02 -14.52
CA PRO A 9 0.44 1.25 -14.62
C PRO A 9 1.04 2.27 -13.63
N THR A 10 1.14 3.51 -14.07
CA THR A 10 1.53 4.60 -13.15
C THR A 10 0.38 4.84 -12.18
N VAL A 11 0.69 4.76 -10.89
CA VAL A 11 -0.28 4.87 -9.81
C VAL A 11 -0.22 6.28 -9.23
N HIS A 12 -1.35 6.96 -9.21
CA HIS A 12 -1.55 8.23 -8.53
C HIS A 12 -2.49 8.04 -7.35
N LEU A 13 -2.07 8.51 -6.18
CA LEU A 13 -2.84 8.44 -4.94
C LEU A 13 -2.80 9.78 -4.23
N ASP A 14 -3.93 10.18 -3.67
CA ASP A 14 -3.99 11.29 -2.71
C ASP A 14 -3.64 10.73 -1.33
N LEU A 15 -2.45 11.01 -0.85
CA LEU A 15 -2.01 10.67 0.50
C LEU A 15 -1.77 11.95 1.30
N PRO A 16 -1.99 11.93 2.64
CA PRO A 16 -1.56 13.03 3.48
C PRO A 16 -0.07 13.35 3.31
N GLU A 17 0.32 14.61 3.40
CA GLU A 17 1.71 15.09 3.20
C GLU A 17 2.74 14.42 4.11
N THR A 18 2.29 13.85 5.23
CA THR A 18 3.14 13.09 6.15
C THR A 18 3.60 11.73 5.60
N TRP A 19 2.97 11.26 4.51
CA TRP A 19 3.36 10.03 3.85
C TRP A 19 4.39 10.31 2.76
N VAL A 20 5.46 9.56 2.79
CA VAL A 20 6.55 9.73 1.84
C VAL A 20 6.59 8.57 0.86
N ARG A 21 6.49 8.90 -0.42
CA ARG A 21 6.56 7.92 -1.50
C ARG A 21 7.94 7.26 -1.53
N VAL A 22 7.95 5.93 -1.57
CA VAL A 22 9.17 5.13 -1.76
C VAL A 22 9.29 4.78 -3.23
N PRO A 23 10.38 5.18 -3.92
CA PRO A 23 10.59 4.80 -5.32
C PRO A 23 10.66 3.29 -5.46
N LEU A 24 9.79 2.72 -6.30
CA LEU A 24 9.81 1.32 -6.68
C LEU A 24 10.37 1.21 -8.11
N ALA A 25 11.46 0.47 -8.27
CA ALA A 25 12.04 0.23 -9.58
C ALA A 25 12.66 -1.16 -9.65
N ALA A 26 12.59 -1.78 -10.82
CA ALA A 26 13.18 -3.09 -11.08
C ALA A 26 14.69 -3.15 -10.71
N HIS A 27 15.40 -2.04 -10.89
CA HIS A 27 16.83 -1.92 -10.59
C HIS A 27 17.11 -1.44 -9.15
N GLY A 28 16.03 -1.07 -8.41
CA GLY A 28 16.13 -0.53 -7.07
C GLY A 28 16.80 0.85 -7.05
N ASP A 29 16.19 1.84 -7.68
CA ASP A 29 16.65 3.24 -7.80
C ASP A 29 17.48 3.75 -6.60
N ARG A 30 18.78 3.45 -6.59
CA ARG A 30 19.69 3.80 -5.49
C ARG A 30 19.85 5.33 -5.30
N PRO A 31 19.94 6.15 -6.37
CA PRO A 31 19.96 7.60 -6.23
C PRO A 31 18.69 8.16 -5.60
N GLY A 32 17.49 7.73 -6.05
CA GLY A 32 16.22 8.15 -5.50
C GLY A 32 16.06 7.74 -4.04
N GLN A 33 16.44 6.51 -3.67
CA GLN A 33 16.42 6.04 -2.28
C GLN A 33 17.37 6.85 -1.39
N ARG A 34 18.56 7.19 -1.89
CA ARG A 34 19.51 8.04 -1.18
C ARG A 34 18.97 9.46 -0.99
N HIS A 35 18.38 10.03 -2.04
CA HIS A 35 17.77 11.37 -1.97
C HIS A 35 16.65 11.42 -0.95
N LEU A 36 15.74 10.45 -1.01
CA LEU A 36 14.64 10.31 -0.07
C LEU A 36 15.12 10.26 1.38
N LEU A 37 16.09 9.40 1.66
CA LEU A 37 16.67 9.27 3.00
C LEU A 37 17.39 10.54 3.45
N ALA A 38 18.09 11.24 2.55
CA ALA A 38 18.78 12.48 2.86
C ALA A 38 17.81 13.58 3.29
N LEU A 39 16.65 13.69 2.64
CA LEU A 39 15.58 14.62 3.04
C LEU A 39 15.10 14.35 4.47
N TRP A 40 15.04 13.08 4.86
CA TRP A 40 14.59 12.70 6.19
C TRP A 40 15.63 12.87 7.29
N CYS A 41 16.86 12.56 6.95
CA CYS A 41 17.96 12.57 7.92
C CYS A 41 18.53 13.97 8.14
N GLY A 42 18.10 14.95 7.33
CA GLY A 42 18.75 16.27 7.32
C GLY A 42 20.23 16.23 6.91
N GLY A 43 20.66 15.13 6.24
CA GLY A 43 22.04 14.92 5.85
C GLY A 43 22.27 13.59 5.11
N PRO A 44 23.53 13.25 4.78
CA PRO A 44 23.83 12.05 4.00
C PRO A 44 23.48 10.77 4.77
N PRO A 45 22.63 9.88 4.20
CA PRO A 45 22.24 8.64 4.87
C PRO A 45 23.34 7.59 4.84
N PRO A 46 23.41 6.68 5.82
CA PRO A 46 24.30 5.54 5.79
C PRO A 46 24.04 4.63 4.59
N ASP A 47 25.11 4.18 3.93
CA ASP A 47 25.00 3.30 2.77
C ASP A 47 24.30 1.98 3.05
N ALA A 48 24.40 1.46 4.27
CA ALA A 48 23.70 0.25 4.70
C ALA A 48 22.18 0.41 4.65
N LEU A 49 21.65 1.57 5.05
CA LEU A 49 20.22 1.88 5.02
C LEU A 49 19.74 2.05 3.56
N VAL A 50 20.50 2.80 2.73
CA VAL A 50 20.21 2.90 1.29
C VAL A 50 20.18 1.52 0.67
N GLY A 51 21.15 0.67 0.95
CA GLY A 51 21.20 -0.70 0.45
C GLY A 51 20.01 -1.55 0.89
N ARG A 52 19.51 -1.37 2.11
CA ARG A 52 18.29 -2.05 2.60
C ARG A 52 17.06 -1.64 1.81
N LEU A 53 16.82 -0.34 1.64
CA LEU A 53 15.67 0.17 0.88
C LEU A 53 15.72 -0.26 -0.59
N VAL A 54 16.89 -0.24 -1.22
CA VAL A 54 17.07 -0.75 -2.59
C VAL A 54 16.66 -2.22 -2.69
N ARG A 55 17.07 -3.06 -1.74
CA ARG A 55 16.66 -4.48 -1.74
C ARG A 55 15.15 -4.65 -1.54
N GLN A 56 14.55 -3.87 -0.62
CA GLN A 56 13.11 -3.89 -0.37
C GLN A 56 12.32 -3.41 -1.60
N SER A 57 12.75 -2.33 -2.24
CA SER A 57 12.15 -1.81 -3.48
C SER A 57 12.16 -2.86 -4.61
N ARG A 58 13.30 -3.55 -4.81
CA ARG A 58 13.40 -4.63 -5.79
C ARG A 58 12.50 -5.82 -5.48
N ALA A 59 12.41 -6.21 -4.21
CA ALA A 59 11.52 -7.27 -3.78
C ALA A 59 10.04 -6.88 -4.03
N ALA A 60 9.65 -5.70 -3.59
CA ALA A 60 8.30 -5.16 -3.79
C ALA A 60 7.92 -5.11 -5.27
N HIS A 61 8.82 -4.63 -6.13
CA HIS A 61 8.59 -4.61 -7.58
C HIS A 61 8.39 -6.03 -8.16
N ARG A 62 9.21 -7.00 -7.75
CA ARG A 62 9.05 -8.41 -8.18
C ARG A 62 7.74 -9.02 -7.71
N ASP A 63 7.24 -8.60 -6.54
CA ASP A 63 5.98 -9.03 -5.97
C ASP A 63 4.77 -8.34 -6.61
N GLY A 64 4.98 -7.55 -7.68
CA GLY A 64 3.92 -6.88 -8.44
C GLY A 64 3.38 -5.62 -7.76
N LEU A 65 4.11 -5.04 -6.82
CA LEU A 65 3.75 -3.74 -6.24
C LEU A 65 4.09 -2.61 -7.20
N SER A 66 3.13 -1.72 -7.41
CA SER A 66 3.25 -0.56 -8.30
C SER A 66 3.48 0.74 -7.55
N PHE A 67 3.20 0.77 -6.23
CA PHE A 67 3.37 1.94 -5.40
C PHE A 67 3.70 1.53 -3.95
N ALA A 68 4.55 2.32 -3.30
CA ALA A 68 4.79 2.23 -1.86
C ALA A 68 4.96 3.62 -1.26
N ALA A 69 4.45 3.81 -0.05
CA ALA A 69 4.69 4.98 0.76
C ALA A 69 4.92 4.57 2.21
N VAL A 70 5.59 5.40 2.97
CA VAL A 70 5.85 5.17 4.39
C VAL A 70 5.52 6.40 5.20
N LEU A 71 4.98 6.17 6.39
CA LEU A 71 4.79 7.18 7.41
C LEU A 71 5.92 7.04 8.44
N LEU A 72 6.60 8.13 8.69
CA LEU A 72 7.67 8.18 9.68
C LEU A 72 7.28 9.10 10.81
N ALA A 73 7.51 8.65 12.02
CA ALA A 73 7.43 9.49 13.19
C ALA A 73 8.83 9.88 13.63
N THR A 74 8.97 11.15 13.99
CA THR A 74 10.12 11.65 14.72
C THR A 74 9.85 11.44 16.20
N VAL A 75 10.78 10.80 16.90
CA VAL A 75 10.75 10.78 18.36
C VAL A 75 11.31 12.14 18.83
N ASP A 76 10.49 12.89 19.57
CA ASP A 76 10.87 14.15 20.28
C ASP A 76 11.15 15.41 19.44
N GLY A 77 10.65 15.54 18.20
CA GLY A 77 10.71 16.81 17.47
C GLY A 77 12.10 17.38 17.18
N THR A 78 13.16 16.65 17.46
CA THR A 78 14.55 17.03 17.16
C THR A 78 14.92 16.62 15.74
N PRO A 79 15.74 17.39 15.01
CA PRO A 79 16.35 16.97 13.75
C PRO A 79 17.12 15.67 14.00
N LEU A 80 16.78 14.63 13.27
CA LEU A 80 17.10 13.27 13.67
C LEU A 80 18.42 12.80 13.11
N GLY A 81 19.24 12.24 13.98
CA GLY A 81 20.14 11.17 13.56
C GLY A 81 19.31 9.93 13.13
N LEU A 82 19.79 9.16 12.17
CA LEU A 82 19.12 7.98 11.60
C LEU A 82 18.66 6.94 12.63
N ASP A 83 19.25 6.93 13.81
CA ASP A 83 18.94 6.01 14.91
C ASP A 83 17.59 6.29 15.58
N ARG A 84 16.94 7.44 15.23
CA ARG A 84 15.70 7.90 15.86
C ARG A 84 14.51 8.00 14.91
N VAL A 85 14.65 7.59 13.64
CA VAL A 85 13.52 7.50 12.71
C VAL A 85 12.81 6.17 12.91
N SER A 86 11.59 6.24 13.40
CA SER A 86 10.72 5.08 13.52
C SER A 86 9.82 4.99 12.30
N LEU A 87 9.84 3.84 11.63
CA LEU A 87 8.85 3.49 10.64
C LEU A 87 7.51 3.24 11.37
N THR A 88 6.61 4.21 11.29
CA THR A 88 5.32 4.12 11.98
C THR A 88 4.33 3.29 11.20
N ALA A 89 4.25 3.48 9.88
CA ALA A 89 3.39 2.72 9.00
C ALA A 89 3.96 2.62 7.59
N ALA A 90 3.50 1.62 6.84
CA ALA A 90 3.77 1.46 5.42
C ALA A 90 2.48 1.24 4.65
N LEU A 91 2.39 1.79 3.44
CA LEU A 91 1.29 1.59 2.51
C LEU A 91 1.86 1.08 1.19
N THR A 92 1.21 0.08 0.64
CA THR A 92 1.59 -0.49 -0.66
C THR A 92 0.37 -0.66 -1.55
N VAL A 93 0.56 -0.51 -2.87
CA VAL A 93 -0.46 -0.79 -3.88
C VAL A 93 0.08 -1.83 -4.84
N GLY A 94 -0.72 -2.84 -5.10
CA GLY A 94 -0.40 -3.88 -6.06
C GLY A 94 -1.60 -4.27 -6.92
N PHE A 95 -1.30 -4.85 -8.07
CA PHE A 95 -2.29 -5.38 -8.99
C PHE A 95 -2.01 -6.85 -9.25
N ARG A 96 -3.07 -7.65 -9.25
CA ARG A 96 -2.98 -9.09 -9.53
C ARG A 96 -4.01 -9.48 -10.57
N PRO A 97 -3.69 -10.36 -11.50
CA PRO A 97 -4.71 -10.90 -12.40
C PRO A 97 -5.77 -11.67 -11.60
N LEU A 98 -7.02 -11.51 -12.00
CA LEU A 98 -8.16 -12.27 -11.49
C LEU A 98 -8.94 -12.79 -12.70
N PRO A 99 -8.43 -13.85 -13.38
CA PRO A 99 -8.99 -14.34 -14.63
C PRO A 99 -10.46 -14.71 -14.49
N GLY A 100 -11.27 -14.30 -15.47
CA GLY A 100 -12.72 -14.57 -15.50
C GLY A 100 -13.57 -13.64 -14.64
N ALA A 101 -12.97 -12.71 -13.88
CA ALA A 101 -13.72 -11.69 -13.16
C ALA A 101 -14.09 -10.55 -14.12
N SER A 102 -15.38 -10.33 -14.30
CA SER A 102 -15.92 -9.23 -15.13
C SER A 102 -16.89 -8.33 -14.35
N ASP A 103 -17.54 -8.89 -13.33
CA ASP A 103 -18.50 -8.18 -12.48
C ASP A 103 -17.82 -7.82 -11.14
N PRO A 104 -17.66 -6.52 -10.83
CA PRO A 104 -17.03 -6.07 -9.60
C PRO A 104 -17.75 -6.56 -8.33
N ARG A 105 -19.07 -6.67 -8.34
CA ARG A 105 -19.85 -7.09 -7.19
C ARG A 105 -19.66 -8.59 -6.91
N VAL A 106 -19.75 -9.41 -7.96
CA VAL A 106 -19.51 -10.85 -7.85
C VAL A 106 -18.10 -11.13 -7.38
N ALA A 107 -17.11 -10.40 -7.92
CA ALA A 107 -15.71 -10.52 -7.50
C ALA A 107 -15.52 -10.14 -6.02
N ALA A 108 -16.13 -9.03 -5.57
CA ALA A 108 -16.03 -8.58 -4.17
C ALA A 108 -16.69 -9.59 -3.21
N GLU A 109 -17.86 -10.13 -3.55
CA GLU A 109 -18.52 -11.15 -2.74
C GLU A 109 -17.72 -12.46 -2.65
N ALA A 110 -17.08 -12.87 -3.76
CA ALA A 110 -16.20 -14.03 -3.79
C ALA A 110 -14.95 -13.83 -2.91
N LEU A 111 -14.30 -12.66 -3.05
CA LEU A 111 -13.17 -12.27 -2.22
C LEU A 111 -13.53 -12.24 -0.74
N LEU A 112 -14.69 -11.66 -0.38
CA LEU A 112 -15.15 -11.61 1.00
C LEU A 112 -15.33 -13.02 1.58
N ARG A 113 -15.92 -13.96 0.82
CA ARG A 113 -16.07 -15.34 1.26
C ARG A 113 -14.71 -16.00 1.51
N VAL A 114 -13.77 -15.84 0.58
CA VAL A 114 -12.41 -16.39 0.72
C VAL A 114 -11.71 -15.80 1.95
N ARG A 115 -11.78 -14.46 2.12
CA ARG A 115 -11.15 -13.79 3.26
C ARG A 115 -11.77 -14.20 4.59
N ARG A 116 -13.08 -14.37 4.67
CA ARG A 116 -13.76 -14.86 5.89
C ARG A 116 -13.42 -16.33 6.19
N ALA A 117 -13.31 -17.17 5.17
CA ALA A 117 -12.93 -18.56 5.36
C ALA A 117 -11.49 -18.75 5.86
N SER A 118 -10.59 -17.84 5.49
CA SER A 118 -9.19 -17.83 5.94
C SER A 118 -8.92 -16.91 7.15
N ALA A 119 -9.96 -16.24 7.67
CA ALA A 119 -9.83 -15.30 8.77
C ALA A 119 -9.53 -15.99 10.10
N GLY A 120 -8.51 -15.49 10.79
CA GLY A 120 -8.29 -15.80 12.21
C GLY A 120 -9.27 -15.01 13.11
N PRO A 121 -9.28 -15.31 14.42
CA PRO A 121 -10.23 -14.70 15.37
C PRO A 121 -10.12 -13.18 15.51
N ALA A 122 -8.99 -12.60 15.12
CA ALA A 122 -8.76 -11.15 15.15
C ALA A 122 -8.77 -10.50 13.76
N THR A 123 -9.28 -11.20 12.75
CA THR A 123 -9.43 -10.70 11.38
C THR A 123 -10.90 -10.38 11.11
N ARG A 124 -11.17 -9.16 10.69
CA ARG A 124 -12.49 -8.73 10.24
C ARG A 124 -12.45 -8.46 8.73
N ALA A 125 -13.44 -8.99 8.02
CA ALA A 125 -13.61 -8.74 6.60
C ALA A 125 -15.05 -8.33 6.31
N GLU A 126 -15.23 -7.21 5.57
CA GLU A 126 -16.53 -6.64 5.24
C GLU A 126 -16.55 -6.03 3.84
N LEU A 127 -17.75 -5.93 3.24
CA LEU A 127 -17.97 -5.16 2.02
C LEU A 127 -18.11 -3.69 2.36
N VAL A 128 -17.47 -2.83 1.58
CA VAL A 128 -17.53 -1.38 1.70
C VAL A 128 -17.70 -0.75 0.33
N GLY A 129 -18.34 0.42 0.25
CA GLY A 129 -18.29 1.31 -0.90
C GLY A 129 -17.12 2.28 -0.75
N LEU A 130 -16.50 2.67 -1.87
CA LEU A 130 -15.47 3.70 -1.85
C LEU A 130 -16.11 5.09 -1.90
N GLU A 131 -15.62 6.06 -1.11
CA GLU A 131 -16.25 7.39 -0.96
C GLU A 131 -16.52 8.13 -2.28
N ARG A 132 -15.61 8.02 -3.25
CA ARG A 132 -15.76 8.67 -4.57
C ARG A 132 -16.60 7.86 -5.57
N ASP A 133 -16.87 6.61 -5.26
CA ASP A 133 -17.67 5.70 -6.06
C ASP A 133 -18.30 4.65 -5.16
N PRO A 134 -19.40 5.03 -4.44
CA PRO A 134 -20.05 4.12 -3.50
C PRO A 134 -20.62 2.85 -4.14
N GLU A 135 -20.84 2.86 -5.45
CA GLU A 135 -21.29 1.70 -6.22
C GLU A 135 -20.12 0.75 -6.57
N ARG A 136 -18.87 1.18 -6.36
CA ARG A 136 -17.71 0.32 -6.52
C ARG A 136 -17.51 -0.51 -5.26
N PRO A 137 -17.88 -1.79 -5.29
CA PRO A 137 -17.72 -2.67 -4.13
C PRO A 137 -16.25 -2.99 -3.91
N ALA A 138 -15.84 -2.87 -2.67
CA ALA A 138 -14.50 -3.26 -2.21
C ALA A 138 -14.61 -4.15 -0.97
N VAL A 139 -13.59 -4.95 -0.72
CA VAL A 139 -13.47 -5.74 0.50
C VAL A 139 -12.42 -5.10 1.38
N LEU A 140 -12.87 -4.65 2.55
CA LEU A 140 -11.99 -4.18 3.62
C LEU A 140 -11.65 -5.37 4.53
N VAL A 141 -10.36 -5.63 4.71
CA VAL A 141 -9.84 -6.63 5.64
C VAL A 141 -8.99 -5.93 6.69
N GLN A 142 -9.31 -6.16 7.95
CA GLN A 142 -8.58 -5.60 9.09
C GLN A 142 -8.08 -6.72 9.98
N GLU A 143 -6.83 -6.63 10.39
CA GLU A 143 -6.17 -7.57 11.31
C GLU A 143 -5.39 -6.78 12.36
N SER A 144 -5.47 -7.18 13.63
CA SER A 144 -4.79 -6.51 14.74
C SER A 144 -4.35 -7.49 15.83
N VAL A 145 -3.56 -8.50 15.46
CA VAL A 145 -3.01 -9.48 16.43
C VAL A 145 -1.71 -8.95 17.03
N THR A 146 -0.64 -8.98 16.25
CA THR A 146 0.70 -8.52 16.66
C THR A 146 1.05 -7.15 16.09
N ALA A 147 0.41 -6.80 14.98
CA ALA A 147 0.57 -5.55 14.25
C ALA A 147 -0.81 -5.12 13.72
N ALA A 148 -0.99 -3.85 13.41
CA ALA A 148 -2.14 -3.39 12.67
C ALA A 148 -1.91 -3.63 11.18
N ARG A 149 -2.87 -4.27 10.52
CA ARG A 149 -2.91 -4.44 9.06
C ARG A 149 -4.31 -4.12 8.56
N CYS A 150 -4.36 -3.34 7.49
CA CYS A 150 -5.58 -3.05 6.76
C CYS A 150 -5.32 -3.32 5.28
N GLU A 151 -6.23 -4.02 4.61
CA GLU A 151 -6.17 -4.29 3.17
C GLU A 151 -7.51 -3.92 2.55
N VAL A 152 -7.50 -3.15 1.44
CA VAL A 152 -8.67 -2.82 0.64
C VAL A 152 -8.48 -3.46 -0.73
N LEU A 153 -9.42 -4.30 -1.15
CA LEU A 153 -9.36 -5.09 -2.38
C LEU A 153 -10.59 -4.79 -3.26
N TRP A 154 -10.38 -4.51 -4.53
CA TRP A 154 -11.48 -4.33 -5.50
C TRP A 154 -11.07 -4.72 -6.90
N LEU A 155 -12.05 -5.09 -7.73
CA LEU A 155 -11.82 -5.32 -9.16
C LEU A 155 -11.70 -3.96 -9.87
N VAL A 156 -10.63 -3.76 -10.64
CA VAL A 156 -10.48 -2.54 -11.46
C VAL A 156 -11.50 -2.59 -12.60
N PRO A 157 -12.39 -1.57 -12.73
CA PRO A 157 -13.44 -1.57 -13.73
C PRO A 157 -12.92 -1.77 -15.16
N GLY A 158 -13.62 -2.61 -15.92
CA GLY A 158 -13.27 -2.91 -17.32
C GLY A 158 -12.02 -3.77 -17.51
N THR A 159 -11.49 -4.36 -16.45
CA THR A 159 -10.31 -5.24 -16.48
C THR A 159 -10.56 -6.55 -15.73
N ASP A 160 -9.66 -7.49 -15.89
CA ASP A 160 -9.57 -8.72 -15.10
C ASP A 160 -8.51 -8.60 -13.97
N ARG A 161 -8.27 -7.37 -13.48
CA ARG A 161 -7.25 -7.09 -12.46
C ARG A 161 -7.87 -6.73 -11.12
N LEU A 162 -7.40 -7.40 -10.10
CA LEU A 162 -7.65 -7.05 -8.71
C LEU A 162 -6.63 -6.01 -8.28
N ALA A 163 -7.10 -4.85 -7.84
CA ALA A 163 -6.29 -3.87 -7.13
C ALA A 163 -6.32 -4.16 -5.64
N GLY A 164 -5.21 -3.94 -4.97
CA GLY A 164 -5.08 -4.07 -3.53
C GLY A 164 -4.25 -2.95 -2.95
N ILE A 165 -4.77 -2.30 -1.90
CA ILE A 165 -4.02 -1.39 -1.04
C ILE A 165 -3.85 -2.05 0.31
N ALA A 166 -2.61 -2.22 0.77
CA ALA A 166 -2.31 -2.71 2.10
C ALA A 166 -1.59 -1.63 2.90
N ALA A 167 -2.11 -1.33 4.09
CA ALA A 167 -1.49 -0.45 5.09
C ALA A 167 -1.15 -1.27 6.33
N THR A 168 0.06 -1.10 6.86
CA THR A 168 0.58 -1.88 8.00
C THR A 168 1.31 -1.00 8.99
N SER A 169 1.22 -1.34 10.27
CA SER A 169 2.00 -0.72 11.36
C SER A 169 2.29 -1.74 12.45
N GLN A 170 3.41 -1.58 13.14
CA GLN A 170 3.70 -2.33 14.37
C GLN A 170 2.86 -1.82 15.55
N ASP A 171 2.37 -0.58 15.49
CA ASP A 171 1.47 -0.03 16.49
C ASP A 171 0.02 -0.42 16.19
N ARG A 172 -0.55 -1.27 17.03
CA ARG A 172 -1.94 -1.75 16.91
C ARG A 172 -2.97 -0.64 17.11
N ALA A 173 -2.64 0.41 17.85
CA ALA A 173 -3.54 1.54 18.07
C ALA A 173 -3.83 2.32 16.78
N LEU A 174 -2.97 2.19 15.78
CA LEU A 174 -3.15 2.82 14.48
C LEU A 174 -4.15 2.10 13.55
N ALA A 175 -4.68 0.93 13.90
CA ALA A 175 -5.57 0.16 13.03
C ALA A 175 -6.75 0.98 12.46
N PRO A 176 -7.49 1.81 13.24
CA PRO A 176 -8.57 2.63 12.69
C PRO A 176 -8.07 3.74 11.73
N ALA A 177 -6.89 4.31 12.01
CA ALA A 177 -6.29 5.32 11.16
C ALA A 177 -5.80 4.72 9.83
N LEU A 178 -5.19 3.54 9.87
CA LEU A 178 -4.76 2.81 8.67
C LEU A 178 -5.94 2.44 7.77
N ALA A 179 -7.07 2.03 8.35
CA ALA A 179 -8.28 1.73 7.59
C ALA A 179 -8.79 2.96 6.83
N ARG A 180 -8.86 4.13 7.50
CA ARG A 180 -9.26 5.39 6.85
C ARG A 180 -8.30 5.78 5.72
N VAL A 181 -6.99 5.71 5.96
CA VAL A 181 -5.98 6.04 4.94
C VAL A 181 -6.07 5.08 3.75
N ALA A 182 -6.21 3.78 3.99
CA ALA A 182 -6.32 2.79 2.91
C ALA A 182 -7.59 2.97 2.08
N LEU A 183 -8.73 3.28 2.71
CA LEU A 183 -10.00 3.56 2.02
C LEU A 183 -9.92 4.87 1.21
N ALA A 184 -9.38 5.95 1.78
CA ALA A 184 -9.19 7.21 1.07
C ALA A 184 -8.23 7.05 -0.12
N ALA A 185 -7.13 6.32 0.06
CA ALA A 185 -6.20 5.99 -1.02
C ALA A 185 -6.88 5.15 -2.12
N ALA A 186 -7.70 4.15 -1.75
CA ALA A 186 -8.46 3.36 -2.72
C ALA A 186 -9.47 4.20 -3.50
N ALA A 187 -10.15 5.15 -2.84
CA ALA A 187 -11.08 6.06 -3.47
C ALA A 187 -10.42 7.06 -4.43
N SER A 188 -9.16 7.45 -4.14
CA SER A 188 -8.39 8.41 -4.95
C SER A 188 -7.56 7.76 -6.07
N LEU A 189 -7.44 6.42 -6.09
CA LEU A 189 -6.56 5.73 -7.02
C LEU A 189 -6.93 6.01 -8.48
N ALA A 190 -6.01 6.63 -9.20
CA ALA A 190 -6.06 6.81 -10.62
C ALA A 190 -4.89 6.08 -11.31
N LEU A 191 -5.17 5.53 -12.49
CA LEU A 191 -4.21 4.81 -13.32
C LEU A 191 -4.00 5.59 -14.62
N SER A 192 -2.76 5.79 -15.00
CA SER A 192 -2.37 6.41 -16.28
C SER A 192 -1.37 5.55 -17.06
#